data_2bf441d44a262b8ba698c4fdf9d23729
#
_entry.id   2bf441d44a262b8ba698c4fdf9d23729
#
_cell.length_a   1.000
_cell.length_b   1.000
_cell.length_c   1.000
_cell.angle_alpha   90.00
_cell.angle_beta   90.00
_cell.angle_gamma   90.00
#
_symmetry.space_group_name_H-M   'P 1'
#
loop_
_entity.id
_entity.type
_entity.pdbx_description
1 polymer ?
#
loop_
_entity_poly.entity_id
_entity_poly.type
_entity_poly.pdbx_seq_one_letter_code
_entity_poly.pdbx_strand_id
1 'polypeptide(L)'
;YPDQTLIRRNAIYIREHLPNVQTMSQMFRRNGYFATRIGKIYHYNVPKHIGTSGHDDPYSWDATINPRGRDKTDEDLIFSLRPGSFGGTLSWLAADGTDEEQTDGIAATAAAQLLKQHAKEKTPFFLAVGLFRPHTPYVAPKKYFEMYPRERIVVPTVPKGYLATLPKPAQQSLLRKKDQVNLPDELSRQAIQAYYASITFADAQVGRILDALDETGLAKNTVVVFTSDHGYHMGEHGYWQKTTLFENAARVPLIIAAPGMTAGGKTVSAPAEMVDFYPTLAELCGLTAPASLPGVSLAETLNDAEARPRDSAFTQYGSGYSIRTDRYRYTEWGENGKDGAELYDHQSDSAEMVNLARRAANAETVARLSKVLRQRITYAGKPPKGIKQIRFENRRRVR
;
A
#
# COMPACT_ATOMS: atom_id res chain seq x y z
N TYR A 1 12.70 3.51 5.71
CA TYR A 1 12.02 2.59 6.64
C TYR A 1 11.50 3.34 7.86
N PRO A 2 10.43 2.85 8.56
CA PRO A 2 9.85 3.53 9.72
C PRO A 2 10.86 3.84 10.83
N ASP A 3 11.75 2.92 11.18
CA ASP A 3 12.78 3.16 12.19
C ASP A 3 13.86 4.14 11.72
N GLN A 4 14.18 4.13 10.43
CA GLN A 4 15.15 5.04 9.81
C GLN A 4 14.63 6.47 9.77
N THR A 5 13.34 6.65 9.49
CA THR A 5 12.71 7.97 9.31
C THR A 5 12.05 8.50 10.57
N LEU A 6 11.81 7.64 11.57
CA LEU A 6 10.98 7.89 12.75
C LEU A 6 9.48 8.08 12.44
N ILE A 7 9.07 7.90 11.20
CA ILE A 7 7.67 7.95 10.78
C ILE A 7 7.03 6.58 11.05
N ARG A 8 6.60 6.37 12.29
CA ARG A 8 6.04 5.09 12.78
C ARG A 8 4.51 5.11 12.94
N ARG A 9 3.87 6.22 12.61
CA ARG A 9 2.41 6.41 12.70
C ARG A 9 1.93 7.31 11.58
N ASN A 10 0.72 7.09 11.15
CA ASN A 10 0.08 7.86 10.08
C ASN A 10 -0.14 9.35 10.42
N ALA A 11 -0.14 9.70 11.71
CA ALA A 11 -0.33 11.08 12.17
C ALA A 11 0.95 11.91 12.22
N ILE A 12 2.10 11.35 11.82
CA ILE A 12 3.39 12.07 11.84
C ILE A 12 3.64 12.65 10.45
N TYR A 13 3.79 13.99 10.38
CA TYR A 13 4.24 14.65 9.15
C TYR A 13 5.71 14.37 8.90
N ILE A 14 6.06 14.08 7.64
CA ILE A 14 7.42 13.70 7.29
C ILE A 14 8.46 14.74 7.73
N ARG A 15 8.14 16.03 7.63
CA ARG A 15 9.05 17.11 7.96
C ARG A 15 9.21 17.40 9.45
N GLU A 16 8.36 16.83 10.30
CA GLU A 16 8.58 16.88 11.75
C GLU A 16 9.90 16.21 12.14
N HIS A 17 10.18 15.05 11.54
CA HIS A 17 11.41 14.30 11.83
C HIS A 17 12.52 14.50 10.80
N LEU A 18 12.18 14.79 9.55
CA LEU A 18 13.10 14.91 8.42
C LEU A 18 12.89 16.25 7.67
N PRO A 19 13.23 17.41 8.28
CA PRO A 19 12.87 18.72 7.76
C PRO A 19 13.47 19.02 6.36
N ASN A 20 14.65 18.46 6.06
CA ASN A 20 15.37 18.68 4.80
C ASN A 20 15.30 17.49 3.83
N VAL A 21 14.41 16.51 4.08
CA VAL A 21 14.24 15.38 3.14
C VAL A 21 13.73 15.87 1.78
N GLN A 22 14.29 15.32 0.72
CA GLN A 22 13.77 15.48 -0.63
C GLN A 22 12.84 14.28 -0.91
N THR A 23 11.53 14.55 -1.05
CA THR A 23 10.57 13.53 -1.46
C THR A 23 10.73 13.21 -2.95
N MET A 24 10.19 12.07 -3.39
CA MET A 24 10.25 11.66 -4.79
C MET A 24 9.62 12.74 -5.71
N SER A 25 8.40 13.16 -5.44
CA SER A 25 7.72 14.22 -6.19
C SER A 25 8.48 15.54 -6.16
N GLN A 26 9.08 15.92 -5.02
CA GLN A 26 9.93 17.11 -4.93
C GLN A 26 11.19 17.00 -5.79
N MET A 27 11.77 15.80 -5.98
CA MET A 27 12.88 15.61 -6.91
C MET A 27 12.44 15.92 -8.33
N PHE A 28 11.33 15.37 -8.79
CA PHE A 28 10.78 15.66 -10.12
C PHE A 28 10.54 17.16 -10.31
N ARG A 29 9.86 17.79 -9.34
CA ARG A 29 9.62 19.23 -9.32
C ARG A 29 10.89 20.05 -9.47
N ARG A 30 11.96 19.70 -8.73
CA ARG A 30 13.26 20.39 -8.80
C ARG A 30 14.02 20.17 -10.11
N ASN A 31 13.63 19.18 -10.89
CA ASN A 31 14.19 18.88 -12.21
C ASN A 31 13.27 19.32 -13.36
N GLY A 32 12.37 20.29 -13.12
CA GLY A 32 11.58 20.95 -14.16
C GLY A 32 10.28 20.22 -14.54
N TYR A 33 9.90 19.18 -13.82
CA TYR A 33 8.60 18.54 -13.99
C TYR A 33 7.52 19.31 -13.22
N PHE A 34 6.35 19.45 -13.80
CA PHE A 34 5.18 19.96 -13.08
C PHE A 34 4.58 18.83 -12.22
N ALA A 35 4.78 18.91 -10.93
CA ALA A 35 4.39 17.86 -10.00
C ALA A 35 2.98 18.10 -9.46
N THR A 36 2.05 17.20 -9.77
CA THR A 36 0.65 17.28 -9.33
C THR A 36 0.23 16.04 -8.55
N ARG A 37 -0.53 16.25 -7.47
CA ARG A 37 -1.24 15.21 -6.74
C ARG A 37 -2.74 15.36 -6.92
N ILE A 38 -3.42 14.23 -7.17
CA ILE A 38 -4.87 14.12 -7.14
C ILE A 38 -5.25 13.07 -6.10
N GLY A 39 -6.14 13.39 -5.16
CA GLY A 39 -6.65 12.45 -4.16
C GLY A 39 -5.60 12.01 -3.13
N LYS A 40 -5.65 10.75 -2.70
CA LYS A 40 -4.92 10.22 -1.56
C LYS A 40 -3.53 9.70 -1.94
N ILE A 41 -2.49 10.50 -1.74
CA ILE A 41 -1.08 10.07 -1.85
C ILE A 41 -0.43 9.97 -0.48
N TYR A 42 -0.49 11.03 0.32
CA TYR A 42 -0.16 10.95 1.75
C TYR A 42 -1.34 10.43 2.56
N HIS A 43 -1.20 10.32 3.88
CA HIS A 43 -2.27 9.76 4.70
C HIS A 43 -3.50 10.65 4.80
N TYR A 44 -4.67 10.03 4.67
CA TYR A 44 -5.98 10.62 4.94
C TYR A 44 -6.73 9.79 5.98
N ASN A 45 -7.44 10.43 6.89
CA ASN A 45 -8.46 9.76 7.69
C ASN A 45 -9.72 9.60 6.83
N VAL A 46 -9.83 8.50 6.13
CA VAL A 46 -10.96 8.19 5.24
C VAL A 46 -12.17 7.74 6.08
N PRO A 47 -13.38 8.24 5.83
CA PRO A 47 -13.78 9.23 4.82
C PRO A 47 -13.67 10.68 5.29
N LYS A 48 -13.31 10.93 6.55
CA LYS A 48 -13.37 12.26 7.20
C LYS A 48 -12.63 13.34 6.41
N HIS A 49 -11.46 13.03 5.87
CA HIS A 49 -10.62 14.00 5.17
C HIS A 49 -10.80 14.02 3.64
N ILE A 50 -11.77 13.28 3.09
CA ILE A 50 -12.12 13.39 1.66
C ILE A 50 -12.51 14.83 1.34
N GLY A 51 -11.94 15.40 0.28
CA GLY A 51 -12.12 16.79 -0.11
C GLY A 51 -11.19 17.79 0.60
N THR A 52 -10.23 17.31 1.38
CA THR A 52 -9.21 18.14 2.06
C THR A 52 -7.81 17.75 1.63
N SER A 53 -6.79 18.48 2.06
CA SER A 53 -5.38 18.14 1.80
C SER A 53 -4.87 16.91 2.58
N GLY A 54 -5.58 16.48 3.63
CA GLY A 54 -5.10 15.41 4.51
C GLY A 54 -3.75 15.75 5.16
N HIS A 55 -2.91 14.73 5.36
CA HIS A 55 -1.53 14.88 5.87
C HIS A 55 -0.55 15.03 4.69
N ASP A 56 -0.62 16.15 4.00
CA ASP A 56 0.18 16.42 2.79
C ASP A 56 1.54 17.06 3.09
N ASP A 57 2.44 17.03 2.11
CA ASP A 57 3.70 17.77 2.11
C ASP A 57 3.68 18.83 1.00
N PRO A 58 3.49 20.13 1.32
CA PRO A 58 3.36 21.19 0.32
C PRO A 58 4.63 21.41 -0.51
N TYR A 59 5.79 20.98 -0.04
CA TYR A 59 7.03 21.06 -0.83
C TYR A 59 7.11 20.05 -1.96
N SER A 60 6.27 19.02 -1.91
CA SER A 60 6.24 17.92 -2.89
C SER A 60 5.56 18.31 -4.21
N TRP A 61 4.69 19.33 -4.23
CA TRP A 61 3.73 19.56 -5.30
C TRP A 61 3.74 21.00 -5.81
N ASP A 62 3.50 21.19 -7.11
CA ASP A 62 3.15 22.47 -7.73
C ASP A 62 1.63 22.69 -7.65
N ALA A 63 0.84 21.62 -7.79
CA ALA A 63 -0.60 21.66 -7.68
C ALA A 63 -1.15 20.43 -6.92
N THR A 64 -2.28 20.62 -6.26
CA THR A 64 -3.00 19.53 -5.58
C THR A 64 -4.50 19.63 -5.85
N ILE A 65 -5.13 18.48 -6.16
CA ILE A 65 -6.57 18.36 -6.36
C ILE A 65 -7.11 17.43 -5.27
N ASN A 66 -8.12 17.92 -4.52
CA ASN A 66 -8.74 17.17 -3.44
C ASN A 66 -10.20 16.87 -3.84
N PRO A 67 -10.44 15.78 -4.57
CA PRO A 67 -11.79 15.44 -5.05
C PRO A 67 -12.71 15.14 -3.88
N ARG A 68 -13.98 15.50 -4.05
CA ARG A 68 -15.06 15.19 -3.13
C ARG A 68 -16.33 14.94 -3.93
N GLY A 69 -16.76 13.72 -3.93
CA GLY A 69 -17.92 13.26 -4.68
C GLY A 69 -19.12 12.92 -3.81
N ARG A 70 -20.08 12.28 -4.45
CA ARG A 70 -21.34 11.85 -3.89
C ARG A 70 -21.16 10.90 -2.71
N ASP A 71 -20.19 10.00 -2.76
CA ASP A 71 -19.84 9.07 -1.67
C ASP A 71 -19.50 9.77 -0.34
N LYS A 72 -19.18 11.07 -0.41
CA LYS A 72 -19.01 11.92 0.78
C LYS A 72 -20.30 12.65 1.16
N THR A 73 -21.15 12.96 0.19
CA THR A 73 -22.45 13.62 0.44
C THR A 73 -23.45 12.62 1.04
N ASP A 74 -23.45 11.39 0.54
CA ASP A 74 -24.35 10.29 0.95
C ASP A 74 -23.76 9.47 2.14
N GLU A 75 -22.89 10.07 2.94
CA GLU A 75 -22.16 9.37 4.02
C GLU A 75 -23.08 8.82 5.12
N ASP A 76 -24.23 9.42 5.34
CA ASP A 76 -25.28 8.99 6.27
C ASP A 76 -26.00 7.71 5.83
N LEU A 77 -25.92 7.34 4.55
CA LEU A 77 -26.46 6.11 4.00
C LEU A 77 -25.52 4.90 4.18
N ILE A 78 -24.28 5.13 4.61
CA ILE A 78 -23.27 4.08 4.74
C ILE A 78 -23.60 3.12 5.89
N PHE A 79 -23.76 1.84 5.57
CA PHE A 79 -23.80 0.81 6.59
C PHE A 79 -22.44 0.68 7.29
N SER A 80 -22.44 0.50 8.59
CA SER A 80 -21.22 0.28 9.37
C SER A 80 -21.46 -0.69 10.51
N LEU A 81 -20.51 -1.58 10.78
CA LEU A 81 -20.52 -2.43 11.99
C LEU A 81 -20.50 -1.59 13.29
N ARG A 82 -20.04 -0.35 13.19
CA ARG A 82 -20.02 0.61 14.30
C ARG A 82 -20.69 1.91 13.82
N PRO A 83 -21.98 2.09 14.07
CA PRO A 83 -22.73 3.26 13.61
C PRO A 83 -21.99 4.58 13.87
N GLY A 84 -21.91 5.44 12.85
CA GLY A 84 -21.18 6.71 12.89
C GLY A 84 -19.65 6.61 12.78
N SER A 85 -19.08 5.40 12.63
CA SER A 85 -17.65 5.19 12.43
C SER A 85 -17.42 4.38 11.14
N PHE A 86 -16.74 4.95 10.15
CA PHE A 86 -16.65 4.33 8.82
C PHE A 86 -15.23 3.84 8.47
N GLY A 87 -14.22 4.68 8.59
CA GLY A 87 -12.87 4.35 8.11
C GLY A 87 -12.08 3.34 8.94
N GLY A 88 -12.49 3.09 10.17
CA GLY A 88 -11.78 2.22 11.13
C GLY A 88 -12.39 0.84 11.33
N THR A 89 -13.54 0.57 10.71
CA THR A 89 -14.30 -0.67 10.79
C THR A 89 -14.83 -1.06 9.42
N LEU A 90 -15.41 -2.25 9.27
CA LEU A 90 -16.10 -2.63 8.03
C LEU A 90 -17.35 -1.79 7.86
N SER A 91 -17.45 -1.17 6.70
CA SER A 91 -18.53 -0.27 6.32
C SER A 91 -18.62 -0.21 4.80
N TRP A 92 -19.83 -0.08 4.25
CA TRP A 92 -20.04 -0.08 2.80
C TRP A 92 -21.33 0.60 2.40
N LEU A 93 -21.39 0.95 1.10
CA LEU A 93 -22.59 1.49 0.45
C LEU A 93 -22.57 1.12 -1.04
N ALA A 94 -23.62 0.45 -1.50
CA ALA A 94 -23.95 0.39 -2.92
C ALA A 94 -24.61 1.73 -3.30
N ALA A 95 -23.81 2.66 -3.81
CA ALA A 95 -24.22 4.03 -4.03
C ALA A 95 -25.09 4.19 -5.28
N ASP A 96 -26.00 5.13 -5.25
CA ASP A 96 -26.66 5.65 -6.44
C ASP A 96 -25.71 6.54 -7.26
N GLY A 97 -26.09 6.85 -8.50
CA GLY A 97 -25.36 7.76 -9.39
C GLY A 97 -24.32 7.08 -10.26
N THR A 98 -23.61 7.91 -11.00
CA THR A 98 -22.58 7.48 -11.97
C THR A 98 -21.19 7.39 -11.35
N ASP A 99 -20.25 6.86 -12.13
CA ASP A 99 -18.84 6.81 -11.73
C ASP A 99 -18.28 8.24 -11.52
N GLU A 100 -18.64 9.16 -12.40
CA GLU A 100 -18.17 10.56 -12.40
C GLU A 100 -18.66 11.37 -11.19
N GLU A 101 -19.75 10.95 -10.57
CA GLU A 101 -20.27 11.59 -9.37
C GLU A 101 -19.52 11.17 -8.09
N GLN A 102 -18.80 10.04 -8.13
CA GLN A 102 -18.04 9.53 -6.98
C GLN A 102 -16.67 10.22 -6.87
N THR A 103 -16.11 10.26 -5.68
CA THR A 103 -14.82 10.92 -5.40
C THR A 103 -13.70 10.43 -6.33
N ASP A 104 -13.56 9.12 -6.52
CA ASP A 104 -12.51 8.55 -7.38
C ASP A 104 -12.81 8.76 -8.88
N GLY A 105 -14.08 8.84 -9.27
CA GLY A 105 -14.47 9.22 -10.62
C GLY A 105 -14.13 10.68 -10.96
N ILE A 106 -14.33 11.58 -10.00
CA ILE A 106 -13.89 12.99 -10.11
C ILE A 106 -12.37 13.04 -10.22
N ALA A 107 -11.64 12.22 -9.44
CA ALA A 107 -10.19 12.13 -9.52
C ALA A 107 -9.71 11.69 -10.91
N ALA A 108 -10.33 10.66 -11.49
CA ALA A 108 -10.01 10.18 -12.84
C ALA A 108 -10.30 11.23 -13.90
N THR A 109 -11.44 11.93 -13.80
CA THR A 109 -11.77 13.04 -14.71
C THR A 109 -10.74 14.16 -14.66
N ALA A 110 -10.32 14.57 -13.45
CA ALA A 110 -9.29 15.59 -13.27
C ALA A 110 -7.93 15.13 -13.84
N ALA A 111 -7.56 13.87 -13.64
CA ALA A 111 -6.34 13.30 -14.21
C ALA A 111 -6.36 13.34 -15.75
N ALA A 112 -7.47 12.90 -16.38
CA ALA A 112 -7.63 12.94 -17.83
C ALA A 112 -7.55 14.38 -18.39
N GLN A 113 -8.11 15.35 -17.68
CA GLN A 113 -8.02 16.77 -18.07
C GLN A 113 -6.58 17.29 -17.99
N LEU A 114 -5.84 16.97 -16.93
CA LEU A 114 -4.43 17.35 -16.80
C LEU A 114 -3.55 16.71 -17.87
N LEU A 115 -3.76 15.44 -18.21
CA LEU A 115 -3.04 14.78 -19.30
C LEU A 115 -3.27 15.51 -20.63
N LYS A 116 -4.54 15.87 -20.95
CA LYS A 116 -4.87 16.67 -22.15
C LYS A 116 -4.20 18.05 -22.14
N GLN A 117 -4.07 18.66 -20.97
CA GLN A 117 -3.36 19.96 -20.83
C GLN A 117 -1.85 19.78 -21.07
N HIS A 118 -1.19 18.83 -20.40
CA HIS A 118 0.24 18.58 -20.54
C HIS A 118 0.64 18.21 -21.99
N ALA A 119 -0.23 17.45 -22.69
CA ALA A 119 -0.01 17.13 -24.10
C ALA A 119 0.04 18.39 -25.00
N LYS A 120 -0.80 19.39 -24.72
CA LYS A 120 -0.82 20.67 -25.45
C LYS A 120 0.38 21.53 -25.09
N GLU A 121 0.72 21.65 -23.83
CA GLU A 121 1.78 22.51 -23.31
C GLU A 121 3.18 21.92 -23.49
N LYS A 122 3.29 20.61 -23.75
CA LYS A 122 4.54 19.86 -23.85
C LYS A 122 5.41 19.98 -22.59
N THR A 123 4.77 20.18 -21.43
CA THR A 123 5.45 20.31 -20.14
C THR A 123 5.71 18.92 -19.55
N PRO A 124 6.94 18.59 -19.15
CA PRO A 124 7.20 17.37 -18.39
C PRO A 124 6.38 17.36 -17.09
N PHE A 125 5.79 16.23 -16.75
CA PHE A 125 4.93 16.15 -15.58
C PHE A 125 5.26 14.93 -14.69
N PHE A 126 5.00 15.10 -13.41
CA PHE A 126 4.89 14.03 -12.43
C PHE A 126 3.46 14.04 -11.88
N LEU A 127 2.63 13.11 -12.32
CA LEU A 127 1.23 13.03 -11.92
C LEU A 127 1.02 11.84 -10.98
N ALA A 128 0.68 12.11 -9.73
CA ALA A 128 0.34 11.11 -8.74
C ALA A 128 -1.17 11.09 -8.49
N VAL A 129 -1.84 10.00 -8.86
CA VAL A 129 -3.28 9.83 -8.63
C VAL A 129 -3.50 8.78 -7.56
N GLY A 130 -4.02 9.20 -6.41
CA GLY A 130 -4.33 8.34 -5.29
C GLY A 130 -5.84 8.14 -5.14
N LEU A 131 -6.32 6.97 -5.51
CA LEU A 131 -7.71 6.59 -5.32
C LEU A 131 -7.97 6.23 -3.86
N PHE A 132 -9.19 6.52 -3.37
CA PHE A 132 -9.60 6.18 -2.01
C PHE A 132 -10.07 4.73 -1.91
N ARG A 133 -10.67 4.18 -2.98
CA ARG A 133 -11.12 2.79 -3.00
C ARG A 133 -9.95 1.85 -3.33
N PRO A 134 -9.93 0.66 -2.70
CA PRO A 134 -10.94 0.02 -1.85
C PRO A 134 -10.77 0.27 -0.33
N HIS A 135 -10.36 1.44 0.16
CA HIS A 135 -10.37 1.73 1.60
C HIS A 135 -11.81 1.80 2.13
N THR A 136 -12.04 1.34 3.37
CA THR A 136 -13.33 1.53 4.05
C THR A 136 -13.69 3.01 4.23
N PRO A 137 -14.95 3.39 4.07
CA PRO A 137 -16.09 2.58 3.64
C PRO A 137 -15.94 2.13 2.18
N TYR A 138 -16.36 0.89 1.88
CA TYR A 138 -16.37 0.37 0.52
C TYR A 138 -17.58 0.94 -0.22
N VAL A 139 -17.39 2.06 -0.89
CA VAL A 139 -18.45 2.72 -1.65
C VAL A 139 -18.17 2.61 -3.13
N ALA A 140 -19.12 2.11 -3.88
CA ALA A 140 -19.10 2.05 -5.34
C ALA A 140 -20.53 2.13 -5.89
N PRO A 141 -20.73 2.58 -7.14
CA PRO A 141 -22.04 2.51 -7.79
C PRO A 141 -22.64 1.08 -7.79
N LYS A 142 -23.95 0.98 -7.64
CA LYS A 142 -24.70 -0.29 -7.53
C LYS A 142 -24.34 -1.33 -8.60
N LYS A 143 -24.12 -0.88 -9.85
CA LYS A 143 -23.74 -1.77 -10.96
C LYS A 143 -22.53 -2.66 -10.67
N TYR A 144 -21.57 -2.19 -9.85
CA TYR A 144 -20.41 -2.98 -9.46
C TYR A 144 -20.74 -4.04 -8.40
N PHE A 145 -21.69 -3.76 -7.50
CA PHE A 145 -22.16 -4.76 -6.53
C PHE A 145 -22.92 -5.90 -7.21
N GLU A 146 -23.69 -5.60 -8.26
CA GLU A 146 -24.43 -6.56 -9.04
C GLU A 146 -23.54 -7.57 -9.76
N MET A 147 -22.28 -7.22 -10.04
CA MET A 147 -21.29 -8.13 -10.64
C MET A 147 -20.86 -9.27 -9.70
N TYR A 148 -21.12 -9.16 -8.39
CA TYR A 148 -20.68 -10.10 -7.36
C TYR A 148 -21.86 -10.66 -6.54
N PRO A 149 -22.65 -11.59 -7.08
CA PRO A 149 -23.76 -12.21 -6.34
C PRO A 149 -23.29 -12.86 -5.05
N ARG A 150 -23.90 -12.50 -3.92
CA ARG A 150 -23.47 -12.91 -2.56
C ARG A 150 -23.45 -14.42 -2.36
N GLU A 151 -24.36 -15.14 -3.00
CA GLU A 151 -24.43 -16.61 -2.96
C GLU A 151 -23.21 -17.31 -3.58
N ARG A 152 -22.46 -16.62 -4.43
CA ARG A 152 -21.21 -17.14 -5.03
C ARG A 152 -19.96 -16.79 -4.25
N ILE A 153 -20.08 -15.95 -3.22
CA ILE A 153 -18.93 -15.51 -2.42
C ILE A 153 -18.57 -16.58 -1.41
N VAL A 154 -17.32 -17.02 -1.44
CA VAL A 154 -16.73 -17.94 -0.48
C VAL A 154 -16.09 -17.14 0.65
N VAL A 155 -16.53 -17.36 1.89
CA VAL A 155 -15.93 -16.76 3.07
C VAL A 155 -14.73 -17.62 3.49
N PRO A 156 -13.54 -17.06 3.68
CA PRO A 156 -12.38 -17.80 4.18
C PRO A 156 -12.65 -18.43 5.53
N THR A 157 -12.23 -19.67 5.71
CA THR A 157 -12.36 -20.42 6.95
C THR A 157 -11.02 -20.56 7.66
N VAL A 158 -11.03 -20.47 8.97
CA VAL A 158 -9.82 -20.61 9.79
C VAL A 158 -9.94 -21.88 10.64
N PRO A 159 -8.94 -22.77 10.63
CA PRO A 159 -8.96 -24.00 11.42
C PRO A 159 -9.10 -23.70 12.92
N LYS A 160 -9.87 -24.53 13.63
CA LYS A 160 -9.99 -24.44 15.07
C LYS A 160 -8.61 -24.56 15.73
N GLY A 161 -8.30 -23.64 16.64
CA GLY A 161 -7.00 -23.61 17.33
C GLY A 161 -5.88 -22.92 16.57
N TYR A 162 -6.12 -22.43 15.35
CA TYR A 162 -5.10 -21.74 14.54
C TYR A 162 -4.37 -20.63 15.29
N LEU A 163 -5.11 -19.73 15.96
CA LEU A 163 -4.50 -18.60 16.67
C LEU A 163 -3.48 -19.04 17.73
N ALA A 164 -3.70 -20.19 18.39
CA ALA A 164 -2.78 -20.70 19.41
C ALA A 164 -1.42 -21.17 18.83
N THR A 165 -1.32 -21.36 17.50
CA THR A 165 -0.06 -21.73 16.84
C THR A 165 0.86 -20.53 16.60
N LEU A 166 0.31 -19.30 16.71
CA LEU A 166 1.02 -18.06 16.43
C LEU A 166 1.67 -17.46 17.70
N PRO A 167 2.75 -16.67 17.54
CA PRO A 167 3.29 -15.83 18.62
C PRO A 167 2.22 -14.85 19.16
N LYS A 168 2.31 -14.49 20.44
CA LYS A 168 1.34 -13.56 21.06
C LYS A 168 1.18 -12.23 20.32
N PRO A 169 2.24 -11.54 19.85
CA PRO A 169 2.06 -10.29 19.10
C PRO A 169 1.32 -10.48 17.77
N ALA A 170 1.55 -11.60 17.07
CA ALA A 170 0.79 -11.94 15.85
C ALA A 170 -0.69 -12.16 16.17
N GLN A 171 -1.02 -12.93 17.24
CA GLN A 171 -2.39 -13.08 17.71
C GLN A 171 -3.05 -11.74 18.03
N GLN A 172 -2.34 -10.85 18.74
CA GLN A 172 -2.84 -9.52 19.09
C GLN A 172 -3.13 -8.65 17.86
N SER A 173 -2.30 -8.76 16.81
CA SER A 173 -2.54 -8.04 15.56
C SER A 173 -3.83 -8.50 14.87
N LEU A 174 -4.10 -9.81 14.82
CA LEU A 174 -5.31 -10.40 14.26
C LEU A 174 -6.58 -10.10 15.09
N LEU A 175 -6.46 -10.02 16.41
CA LEU A 175 -7.58 -9.76 17.31
C LEU A 175 -7.83 -8.27 17.61
N ARG A 176 -7.08 -7.38 16.95
CA ARG A 176 -7.12 -5.94 17.23
C ARG A 176 -8.49 -5.29 16.99
N LYS A 177 -9.26 -5.79 16.02
CA LYS A 177 -10.56 -5.26 15.62
C LYS A 177 -11.68 -6.12 16.20
N LYS A 178 -12.03 -5.86 17.46
CA LYS A 178 -12.99 -6.66 18.21
C LYS A 178 -14.37 -6.77 17.56
N ASP A 179 -14.81 -5.72 16.86
CA ASP A 179 -16.05 -5.65 16.12
C ASP A 179 -16.08 -6.53 14.86
N GLN A 180 -14.92 -7.09 14.47
CA GLN A 180 -14.75 -7.89 13.25
C GLN A 180 -14.34 -9.34 13.56
N VAL A 181 -14.19 -9.69 14.83
CA VAL A 181 -13.88 -11.07 15.24
C VAL A 181 -15.16 -11.90 15.18
N ASN A 182 -15.07 -13.09 14.58
CA ASN A 182 -16.20 -14.01 14.39
C ASN A 182 -17.40 -13.36 13.68
N LEU A 183 -17.11 -12.60 12.61
CA LEU A 183 -18.14 -11.95 11.82
C LEU A 183 -19.11 -13.02 11.24
N PRO A 184 -20.44 -12.82 11.36
CA PRO A 184 -21.41 -13.74 10.77
C PRO A 184 -21.23 -13.88 9.25
N ASP A 185 -21.48 -15.07 8.71
CA ASP A 185 -21.29 -15.40 7.29
C ASP A 185 -21.97 -14.41 6.36
N GLU A 186 -23.21 -14.01 6.64
CA GLU A 186 -23.94 -13.06 5.80
C GLU A 186 -23.27 -11.68 5.75
N LEU A 187 -22.81 -11.17 6.90
CA LEU A 187 -22.06 -9.91 6.94
C LEU A 187 -20.68 -10.05 6.28
N SER A 188 -20.05 -11.21 6.41
CA SER A 188 -18.79 -11.52 5.73
C SER A 188 -18.95 -11.49 4.22
N ARG A 189 -20.01 -12.11 3.67
CA ARG A 189 -20.33 -12.08 2.24
C ARG A 189 -20.61 -10.66 1.74
N GLN A 190 -21.36 -9.87 2.51
CA GLN A 190 -21.63 -8.47 2.17
C GLN A 190 -20.35 -7.63 2.15
N ALA A 191 -19.46 -7.81 3.13
CA ALA A 191 -18.19 -7.10 3.18
C ALA A 191 -17.28 -7.47 1.98
N ILE A 192 -17.20 -8.76 1.62
CA ILE A 192 -16.42 -9.23 0.47
C ILE A 192 -17.03 -8.71 -0.83
N GLN A 193 -18.37 -8.78 -1.00
CA GLN A 193 -19.05 -8.19 -2.16
C GLN A 193 -18.69 -6.71 -2.33
N ALA A 194 -18.81 -5.94 -1.25
CA ALA A 194 -18.54 -4.50 -1.26
C ALA A 194 -17.07 -4.19 -1.57
N TYR A 195 -16.15 -5.01 -1.05
CA TYR A 195 -14.73 -4.87 -1.34
C TYR A 195 -14.43 -5.14 -2.82
N TYR A 196 -14.96 -6.22 -3.39
CA TYR A 196 -14.80 -6.53 -4.81
C TYR A 196 -15.43 -5.47 -5.71
N ALA A 197 -16.63 -4.99 -5.38
CA ALA A 197 -17.28 -3.88 -6.07
C ALA A 197 -16.41 -2.61 -6.06
N SER A 198 -15.83 -2.30 -4.91
CA SER A 198 -14.91 -1.16 -4.75
C SER A 198 -13.63 -1.30 -5.58
N ILE A 199 -13.06 -2.51 -5.67
CA ILE A 199 -11.88 -2.77 -6.51
C ILE A 199 -12.23 -2.56 -7.98
N THR A 200 -13.34 -3.16 -8.45
CA THR A 200 -13.76 -3.05 -9.85
C THR A 200 -14.10 -1.62 -10.23
N PHE A 201 -14.71 -0.86 -9.31
CA PHE A 201 -14.91 0.57 -9.50
C PHE A 201 -13.58 1.34 -9.62
N ALA A 202 -12.62 1.08 -8.73
CA ALA A 202 -11.29 1.71 -8.79
C ALA A 202 -10.55 1.34 -10.08
N ASP A 203 -10.60 0.08 -10.50
CA ASP A 203 -10.01 -0.41 -11.75
C ASP A 203 -10.60 0.31 -12.98
N ALA A 204 -11.93 0.50 -13.01
CA ALA A 204 -12.58 1.27 -14.07
C ALA A 204 -12.07 2.73 -14.11
N GLN A 205 -11.77 3.34 -12.95
CA GLN A 205 -11.22 4.70 -12.93
C GLN A 205 -9.77 4.73 -13.40
N VAL A 206 -8.97 3.70 -13.08
CA VAL A 206 -7.61 3.52 -13.64
C VAL A 206 -7.68 3.41 -15.16
N GLY A 207 -8.61 2.61 -15.70
CA GLY A 207 -8.86 2.49 -17.13
C GLY A 207 -9.08 3.85 -17.79
N ARG A 208 -9.96 4.70 -17.24
CA ARG A 208 -10.23 6.07 -17.77
C ARG A 208 -8.98 6.95 -17.80
N ILE A 209 -8.08 6.79 -16.85
CA ILE A 209 -6.81 7.55 -16.81
C ILE A 209 -5.86 7.05 -17.90
N LEU A 210 -5.75 5.72 -18.07
CA LEU A 210 -4.91 5.10 -19.09
C LEU A 210 -5.43 5.40 -20.50
N ASP A 211 -6.73 5.35 -20.71
CA ASP A 211 -7.36 5.74 -21.99
C ASP A 211 -6.98 7.19 -22.36
N ALA A 212 -7.07 8.11 -21.39
CA ALA A 212 -6.67 9.50 -21.63
C ALA A 212 -5.17 9.65 -21.92
N LEU A 213 -4.32 8.82 -21.30
CA LEU A 213 -2.89 8.80 -21.59
C LEU A 213 -2.60 8.34 -23.04
N ASP A 214 -3.31 7.32 -23.50
CA ASP A 214 -3.22 6.79 -24.86
C ASP A 214 -3.79 7.77 -25.89
N GLU A 215 -5.00 8.30 -25.66
CA GLU A 215 -5.67 9.29 -26.54
C GLU A 215 -4.82 10.54 -26.76
N THR A 216 -4.08 10.95 -25.76
CA THR A 216 -3.19 12.13 -25.85
C THR A 216 -1.85 11.82 -26.52
N GLY A 217 -1.53 10.55 -26.76
CA GLY A 217 -0.24 10.09 -27.29
C GLY A 217 0.92 10.18 -26.30
N LEU A 218 0.66 10.58 -25.04
CA LEU A 218 1.66 10.72 -23.99
C LEU A 218 2.23 9.38 -23.52
N ALA A 219 1.50 8.26 -23.68
CA ALA A 219 1.96 6.92 -23.31
C ALA A 219 3.34 6.56 -23.90
N LYS A 220 3.66 7.08 -25.09
CA LYS A 220 4.95 6.85 -25.78
C LYS A 220 6.17 7.45 -25.05
N ASN A 221 5.94 8.39 -24.11
CA ASN A 221 6.99 9.11 -23.39
C ASN A 221 6.66 9.26 -21.88
N THR A 222 5.89 8.33 -21.35
CA THR A 222 5.50 8.36 -19.93
C THR A 222 5.84 7.02 -19.26
N VAL A 223 6.51 7.09 -18.12
CA VAL A 223 6.66 5.95 -17.21
C VAL A 223 5.41 5.86 -16.37
N VAL A 224 4.76 4.70 -16.37
CA VAL A 224 3.55 4.41 -15.57
C VAL A 224 3.92 3.45 -14.45
N VAL A 225 3.56 3.80 -13.22
CA VAL A 225 3.65 2.90 -12.05
C VAL A 225 2.28 2.74 -11.44
N PHE A 226 1.82 1.49 -11.31
CA PHE A 226 0.61 1.13 -10.60
C PHE A 226 0.97 0.30 -9.37
N THR A 227 0.46 0.69 -8.20
CA THR A 227 0.68 0.00 -6.93
C THR A 227 -0.40 0.32 -5.90
N SER A 228 -0.31 -0.33 -4.72
CA SER A 228 -1.11 -0.01 -3.52
C SER A 228 -0.17 0.25 -2.34
N ASP A 229 -0.63 1.00 -1.33
CA ASP A 229 0.12 1.28 -0.10
C ASP A 229 0.26 0.06 0.82
N HIS A 230 -0.67 -0.88 0.78
CA HIS A 230 -0.67 -2.16 1.51
C HIS A 230 -1.68 -3.13 0.89
N GLY A 231 -1.56 -4.39 1.22
CA GLY A 231 -2.59 -5.40 0.95
C GLY A 231 -3.71 -5.37 2.00
N TYR A 232 -4.57 -6.41 2.01
CA TYR A 232 -5.74 -6.44 2.89
C TYR A 232 -6.20 -7.88 3.15
N HIS A 233 -6.72 -8.16 4.35
CA HIS A 233 -7.42 -9.39 4.70
C HIS A 233 -8.91 -9.22 4.52
N MET A 234 -9.54 -10.21 3.93
CA MET A 234 -11.00 -10.31 3.74
C MET A 234 -11.55 -11.58 4.39
N GLY A 235 -11.11 -11.86 5.62
CA GLY A 235 -11.48 -13.05 6.41
C GLY A 235 -10.35 -14.06 6.56
N GLU A 236 -9.28 -13.98 5.74
CA GLU A 236 -8.11 -14.84 5.91
C GLU A 236 -7.49 -14.63 7.30
N HIS A 237 -7.00 -15.69 7.91
CA HIS A 237 -6.53 -15.70 9.29
C HIS A 237 -7.58 -15.29 10.34
N GLY A 238 -8.86 -15.20 9.97
CA GLY A 238 -9.95 -14.67 10.80
C GLY A 238 -9.90 -13.15 10.98
N TYR A 239 -9.23 -12.44 10.07
CA TYR A 239 -8.99 -11.00 10.17
C TYR A 239 -9.54 -10.23 8.96
N TRP A 240 -9.93 -8.99 9.21
CA TRP A 240 -10.53 -8.09 8.21
C TRP A 240 -9.82 -6.75 8.26
N GLN A 241 -8.67 -6.64 7.79
CA GLN A 241 -7.90 -5.39 7.64
C GLN A 241 -6.43 -5.69 7.25
N LYS A 242 -5.51 -4.78 7.57
CA LYS A 242 -4.16 -4.69 7.01
C LYS A 242 -3.02 -4.74 8.03
N THR A 243 -3.29 -4.57 9.32
CA THR A 243 -2.24 -4.37 10.33
C THR A 243 -1.61 -5.67 10.82
N THR A 244 -1.04 -6.44 9.90
CA THR A 244 -0.34 -7.71 10.14
C THR A 244 0.95 -7.77 9.31
N LEU A 245 1.76 -8.83 9.49
CA LEU A 245 2.94 -9.11 8.68
C LEU A 245 2.76 -10.30 7.72
N PHE A 246 1.52 -10.79 7.57
CA PHE A 246 1.18 -11.82 6.58
C PHE A 246 1.19 -11.30 5.15
N GLU A 247 1.30 -12.22 4.20
CA GLU A 247 1.32 -11.92 2.77
C GLU A 247 0.12 -11.07 2.33
N ASN A 248 -1.09 -11.37 2.86
CA ASN A 248 -2.31 -10.61 2.56
C ASN A 248 -2.18 -9.10 2.81
N ALA A 249 -1.45 -8.69 3.86
CA ALA A 249 -1.26 -7.29 4.19
C ALA A 249 0.02 -6.70 3.59
N ALA A 250 1.09 -7.50 3.42
CA ALA A 250 2.41 -7.03 3.04
C ALA A 250 2.64 -7.04 1.53
N ARG A 251 1.96 -7.92 0.77
CA ARG A 251 2.07 -7.99 -0.68
C ARG A 251 1.09 -7.01 -1.34
N VAL A 252 1.59 -6.27 -2.31
CA VAL A 252 0.82 -5.33 -3.13
C VAL A 252 1.08 -5.59 -4.62
N PRO A 253 0.16 -5.21 -5.51
CA PRO A 253 0.47 -5.18 -6.94
C PRO A 253 1.59 -4.17 -7.20
N LEU A 254 2.47 -4.49 -8.13
CA LEU A 254 3.45 -3.56 -8.69
C LEU A 254 3.54 -3.81 -10.19
N ILE A 255 3.14 -2.83 -10.98
CA ILE A 255 3.26 -2.83 -12.43
C ILE A 255 4.03 -1.58 -12.83
N ILE A 256 5.08 -1.77 -13.62
CA ILE A 256 5.85 -0.66 -14.19
C ILE A 256 5.86 -0.82 -15.71
N ALA A 257 5.43 0.22 -16.41
CA ALA A 257 5.56 0.32 -17.86
C ALA A 257 6.40 1.55 -18.20
N ALA A 258 7.43 1.37 -19.03
CA ALA A 258 8.33 2.45 -19.43
C ALA A 258 8.58 2.41 -20.95
N PRO A 259 8.77 3.57 -21.60
CA PRO A 259 9.17 3.62 -22.99
C PRO A 259 10.47 2.83 -23.23
N GLY A 260 10.49 2.02 -24.28
CA GLY A 260 11.68 1.24 -24.66
C GLY A 260 11.94 -0.04 -23.85
N MET A 261 11.08 -0.40 -22.89
CA MET A 261 11.20 -1.69 -22.17
C MET A 261 11.07 -2.88 -23.14
N THR A 262 11.86 -3.93 -22.90
CA THR A 262 11.88 -5.14 -23.74
C THR A 262 11.23 -6.36 -23.06
N ALA A 263 11.06 -6.34 -21.73
CA ALA A 263 10.37 -7.38 -20.98
C ALA A 263 8.86 -7.12 -20.78
N GLY A 264 8.23 -6.33 -21.65
CA GLY A 264 6.81 -6.01 -21.59
C GLY A 264 5.92 -7.26 -21.54
N GLY A 265 4.91 -7.26 -20.65
CA GLY A 265 4.00 -8.40 -20.43
C GLY A 265 4.60 -9.56 -19.63
N LYS A 266 5.83 -9.43 -19.14
CA LYS A 266 6.48 -10.43 -18.29
C LYS A 266 6.20 -10.22 -16.81
N THR A 267 6.22 -11.30 -16.05
CA THR A 267 6.19 -11.28 -14.58
C THR A 267 7.62 -11.45 -14.06
N VAL A 268 8.01 -10.57 -13.14
CA VAL A 268 9.30 -10.64 -12.43
C VAL A 268 9.07 -11.29 -11.07
N SER A 269 9.82 -12.35 -10.76
CA SER A 269 9.71 -13.08 -9.49
C SER A 269 10.55 -12.47 -8.36
N ALA A 270 11.53 -11.63 -8.68
CA ALA A 270 12.39 -10.99 -7.70
C ALA A 270 11.58 -10.17 -6.68
N PRO A 271 11.91 -10.24 -5.37
CA PRO A 271 11.28 -9.39 -4.37
C PRO A 271 11.50 -7.90 -4.66
N ALA A 272 10.50 -7.08 -4.38
CA ALA A 272 10.56 -5.63 -4.48
C ALA A 272 10.03 -4.96 -3.20
N GLU A 273 10.47 -3.75 -2.92
CA GLU A 273 10.00 -2.93 -1.80
C GLU A 273 9.52 -1.56 -2.29
N MET A 274 8.60 -0.93 -1.60
CA MET A 274 8.14 0.43 -1.95
C MET A 274 9.26 1.48 -1.94
N VAL A 275 10.31 1.27 -1.16
CA VAL A 275 11.50 2.15 -1.15
C VAL A 275 12.29 2.10 -2.45
N ASP A 276 12.05 1.09 -3.30
CA ASP A 276 12.69 0.90 -4.60
C ASP A 276 12.09 1.82 -5.69
N PHE A 277 10.87 2.34 -5.49
CA PHE A 277 10.20 3.19 -6.49
C PHE A 277 10.99 4.46 -6.78
N TYR A 278 11.52 5.09 -5.75
CA TYR A 278 12.22 6.35 -5.92
C TYR A 278 13.49 6.20 -6.78
N PRO A 279 14.47 5.32 -6.46
CA PRO A 279 15.63 5.12 -7.31
C PRO A 279 15.26 4.60 -8.70
N THR A 280 14.24 3.74 -8.82
CA THR A 280 13.77 3.23 -10.12
C THR A 280 13.25 4.34 -11.01
N LEU A 281 12.36 5.20 -10.51
CA LEU A 281 11.80 6.29 -11.29
C LEU A 281 12.84 7.36 -11.61
N ALA A 282 13.78 7.63 -10.70
CA ALA A 282 14.90 8.51 -11.00
C ALA A 282 15.72 8.01 -12.17
N GLU A 283 16.11 6.73 -12.16
CA GLU A 283 16.89 6.11 -13.25
C GLU A 283 16.13 6.11 -14.57
N LEU A 284 14.87 5.65 -14.59
CA LEU A 284 14.05 5.60 -15.80
C LEU A 284 13.81 6.99 -16.43
N CYS A 285 13.85 8.05 -15.64
CA CYS A 285 13.69 9.43 -16.09
C CYS A 285 15.03 10.17 -16.28
N GLY A 286 16.17 9.49 -16.17
CA GLY A 286 17.50 10.10 -16.34
C GLY A 286 17.86 11.09 -15.23
N LEU A 287 17.26 10.96 -14.02
CA LEU A 287 17.47 11.84 -12.88
C LEU A 287 18.39 11.19 -11.84
N THR A 288 19.08 12.02 -11.06
CA THR A 288 19.95 11.55 -9.99
C THR A 288 19.15 11.35 -8.69
N ALA A 289 19.06 10.12 -8.24
CA ALA A 289 18.43 9.78 -6.95
C ALA A 289 19.31 10.26 -5.77
N PRO A 290 18.73 10.74 -4.65
CA PRO A 290 19.48 11.07 -3.45
C PRO A 290 20.25 9.84 -2.89
N ALA A 291 21.51 10.01 -2.54
CA ALA A 291 22.36 8.94 -1.98
C ALA A 291 21.89 8.43 -0.60
N SER A 292 20.92 9.08 0.01
CA SER A 292 20.31 8.70 1.28
C SER A 292 19.23 7.62 1.18
N LEU A 293 18.82 7.26 -0.04
CA LEU A 293 17.74 6.30 -0.26
C LEU A 293 18.18 4.88 0.11
N PRO A 294 17.33 4.11 0.79
CA PRO A 294 17.60 2.71 1.14
C PRO A 294 17.22 1.72 0.04
N GLY A 295 16.49 2.17 -0.98
CA GLY A 295 15.99 1.35 -2.08
C GLY A 295 17.06 1.04 -3.12
N VAL A 296 16.79 0.04 -3.94
CA VAL A 296 17.54 -0.32 -5.14
C VAL A 296 16.69 -0.04 -6.37
N SER A 297 17.32 0.26 -7.50
CA SER A 297 16.56 0.41 -8.74
C SER A 297 16.07 -0.93 -9.27
N LEU A 298 14.84 -0.96 -9.76
CA LEU A 298 14.22 -2.09 -10.45
C LEU A 298 14.29 -1.92 -11.98
N ALA A 299 14.97 -0.91 -12.50
CA ALA A 299 14.96 -0.57 -13.93
C ALA A 299 15.47 -1.71 -14.81
N GLU A 300 16.46 -2.49 -14.36
CA GLU A 300 16.97 -3.63 -15.08
C GLU A 300 15.91 -4.70 -15.35
N THR A 301 14.94 -4.88 -14.43
CA THR A 301 13.86 -5.88 -14.57
C THR A 301 12.90 -5.57 -15.72
N LEU A 302 12.88 -4.35 -16.23
CA LEU A 302 12.06 -3.95 -17.36
C LEU A 302 12.62 -4.46 -18.70
N ASN A 303 13.88 -4.88 -18.71
CA ASN A 303 14.57 -5.44 -19.88
C ASN A 303 14.93 -6.91 -19.69
N ASP A 304 15.14 -7.36 -18.47
CA ASP A 304 15.43 -8.75 -18.10
C ASP A 304 14.51 -9.18 -16.94
N ALA A 305 13.51 -9.99 -17.23
CA ALA A 305 12.56 -10.50 -16.22
C ALA A 305 13.22 -11.42 -15.17
N GLU A 306 14.41 -11.97 -15.46
CA GLU A 306 15.17 -12.80 -14.54
C GLU A 306 16.14 -12.00 -13.66
N ALA A 307 16.28 -10.69 -13.90
CA ALA A 307 17.11 -9.82 -13.09
C ALA A 307 16.63 -9.79 -11.62
N ARG A 308 17.59 -9.78 -10.69
CA ARG A 308 17.33 -9.88 -9.26
C ARG A 308 18.02 -8.75 -8.49
N PRO A 309 17.48 -7.54 -8.52
CA PRO A 309 18.05 -6.39 -7.80
C PRO A 309 18.11 -6.61 -6.28
N ARG A 310 17.32 -7.56 -5.78
CA ARG A 310 17.12 -7.82 -4.36
C ARG A 310 16.77 -9.29 -4.09
N ASP A 311 17.28 -9.84 -2.99
CA ASP A 311 17.03 -11.24 -2.58
C ASP A 311 15.86 -11.37 -1.59
N SER A 312 15.45 -10.29 -0.96
CA SER A 312 14.35 -10.30 0.01
C SER A 312 13.68 -8.93 0.14
N ALA A 313 12.38 -8.93 0.36
CA ALA A 313 11.62 -7.74 0.76
C ALA A 313 11.47 -7.68 2.29
N PHE A 314 11.64 -6.49 2.87
CA PHE A 314 11.59 -6.24 4.31
C PHE A 314 10.35 -5.44 4.68
N THR A 315 9.64 -5.88 5.71
CA THR A 315 8.43 -5.22 6.23
C THR A 315 8.53 -5.07 7.74
N GLN A 316 8.07 -3.94 8.26
CA GLN A 316 8.00 -3.64 9.69
C GLN A 316 6.58 -3.29 10.11
N TYR A 317 6.09 -3.89 11.21
CA TYR A 317 4.85 -3.51 11.86
C TYR A 317 4.94 -3.70 13.38
N GLY A 318 4.72 -2.61 14.14
CA GLY A 318 4.85 -2.66 15.61
C GLY A 318 6.25 -3.08 16.04
N SER A 319 6.33 -4.14 16.87
CA SER A 319 7.59 -4.77 17.28
C SER A 319 8.02 -5.93 16.38
N GLY A 320 7.30 -6.17 15.29
CA GLY A 320 7.56 -7.25 14.35
C GLY A 320 8.32 -6.78 13.12
N TYR A 321 9.22 -7.63 12.65
CA TYR A 321 9.99 -7.45 11.44
C TYR A 321 9.93 -8.71 10.61
N SER A 322 9.72 -8.59 9.31
CA SER A 322 9.57 -9.71 8.39
C SER A 322 10.44 -9.54 7.17
N ILE A 323 10.97 -10.66 6.67
CA ILE A 323 11.53 -10.73 5.31
C ILE A 323 10.74 -11.74 4.49
N ARG A 324 10.56 -11.42 3.21
CA ARG A 324 9.98 -12.27 2.18
C ARG A 324 11.04 -12.55 1.12
N THR A 325 11.47 -13.80 1.01
CA THR A 325 12.33 -14.32 -0.08
C THR A 325 11.44 -14.98 -1.14
N ASP A 326 12.00 -15.54 -2.20
CA ASP A 326 11.20 -16.26 -3.20
C ASP A 326 10.33 -17.37 -2.61
N ARG A 327 10.88 -18.07 -1.61
CA ARG A 327 10.23 -19.25 -1.03
C ARG A 327 9.63 -18.98 0.34
N TYR A 328 10.35 -18.27 1.21
CA TYR A 328 9.98 -18.16 2.62
C TYR A 328 9.55 -16.76 3.02
N ARG A 329 8.56 -16.69 3.92
CA ARG A 329 8.40 -15.56 4.82
C ARG A 329 8.93 -15.95 6.18
N TYR A 330 9.78 -15.08 6.77
CA TYR A 330 10.28 -15.23 8.12
C TYR A 330 10.07 -13.93 8.91
N THR A 331 9.47 -14.05 10.08
CA THR A 331 9.13 -12.93 10.96
C THR A 331 9.68 -13.15 12.37
N GLU A 332 10.28 -12.12 12.96
CA GLU A 332 10.62 -12.07 14.39
C GLU A 332 9.83 -10.96 15.08
N TRP A 333 9.37 -11.25 16.30
CA TRP A 333 8.67 -10.32 17.17
C TRP A 333 9.50 -9.97 18.39
N GLY A 334 9.55 -8.66 18.70
CA GLY A 334 10.39 -8.13 19.77
C GLY A 334 11.88 -8.16 19.45
N GLU A 335 12.66 -7.66 20.37
CA GLU A 335 14.12 -7.61 20.23
C GLU A 335 14.69 -9.03 20.11
N ASN A 336 15.43 -9.28 19.03
CA ASN A 336 16.04 -10.58 18.74
C ASN A 336 15.05 -11.77 18.74
N GLY A 337 13.76 -11.53 18.42
CA GLY A 337 12.75 -12.58 18.35
C GLY A 337 12.28 -13.10 19.71
N LYS A 338 12.52 -12.38 20.80
CA LYS A 338 12.17 -12.82 22.17
C LYS A 338 10.67 -13.07 22.38
N ASP A 339 9.82 -12.40 21.59
CA ASP A 339 8.36 -12.52 21.69
C ASP A 339 7.80 -13.55 20.71
N GLY A 340 8.70 -14.27 19.99
CA GLY A 340 8.39 -15.38 19.10
C GLY A 340 8.78 -15.13 17.65
N ALA A 341 8.74 -16.20 16.85
CA ALA A 341 9.04 -16.18 15.42
C ALA A 341 8.03 -16.98 14.61
N GLU A 342 7.93 -16.66 13.32
CA GLU A 342 7.10 -17.33 12.33
C GLU A 342 7.94 -17.65 11.09
N LEU A 343 7.71 -18.83 10.52
CA LEU A 343 8.28 -19.26 9.25
C LEU A 343 7.20 -19.91 8.40
N TYR A 344 7.02 -19.43 7.19
CA TYR A 344 6.07 -19.96 6.21
C TYR A 344 6.80 -20.32 4.92
N ASP A 345 6.48 -21.49 4.36
CA ASP A 345 7.03 -21.99 3.11
C ASP A 345 6.02 -21.84 1.98
N HIS A 346 6.17 -20.84 1.16
CA HIS A 346 5.23 -20.51 0.08
C HIS A 346 5.16 -21.54 -1.05
N GLN A 347 6.07 -22.49 -1.11
CA GLN A 347 5.95 -23.63 -2.04
C GLN A 347 4.86 -24.63 -1.61
N SER A 348 4.59 -24.74 -0.30
CA SER A 348 3.61 -25.69 0.25
C SER A 348 2.43 -25.01 0.97
N ASP A 349 2.59 -23.75 1.39
CA ASP A 349 1.62 -23.00 2.19
C ASP A 349 1.65 -21.52 1.83
N SER A 350 1.14 -21.18 0.66
CA SER A 350 1.05 -19.78 0.21
C SER A 350 0.08 -18.94 1.02
N ALA A 351 -0.82 -19.58 1.79
CA ALA A 351 -1.78 -18.93 2.67
C ALA A 351 -1.21 -18.66 4.09
N GLU A 352 0.03 -19.07 4.37
CA GLU A 352 0.72 -18.83 5.65
C GLU A 352 -0.05 -19.37 6.88
N MET A 353 -0.67 -20.56 6.74
CA MET A 353 -1.49 -21.17 7.79
C MET A 353 -0.68 -22.05 8.76
N VAL A 354 0.52 -22.49 8.38
CA VAL A 354 1.32 -23.44 9.15
C VAL A 354 2.67 -22.83 9.55
N ASN A 355 2.76 -22.35 10.80
CA ASN A 355 4.03 -21.82 11.31
C ASN A 355 5.07 -22.95 11.51
N LEU A 356 6.14 -22.92 10.75
CA LEU A 356 7.23 -23.91 10.74
C LEU A 356 8.41 -23.54 11.65
N ALA A 357 8.41 -22.32 12.26
CA ALA A 357 9.58 -21.79 12.96
C ALA A 357 10.10 -22.66 14.13
N ARG A 358 9.22 -23.46 14.74
CA ARG A 358 9.57 -24.31 15.89
C ARG A 358 9.88 -25.77 15.51
N ARG A 359 9.79 -26.13 14.22
CA ARG A 359 10.07 -27.51 13.78
C ARG A 359 11.57 -27.71 13.68
N ALA A 360 12.09 -28.76 14.31
CA ALA A 360 13.52 -29.09 14.30
C ALA A 360 14.11 -29.19 12.86
N ALA A 361 13.33 -29.74 11.93
CA ALA A 361 13.71 -29.84 10.51
C ALA A 361 13.95 -28.48 9.83
N ASN A 362 13.47 -27.38 10.39
CA ASN A 362 13.64 -26.03 9.82
C ASN A 362 14.68 -25.19 10.59
N ALA A 363 15.39 -25.73 11.57
CA ALA A 363 16.31 -24.98 12.43
C ALA A 363 17.38 -24.23 11.64
N GLU A 364 17.98 -24.85 10.64
CA GLU A 364 18.98 -24.23 9.78
C GLU A 364 18.40 -23.09 8.94
N THR A 365 17.21 -23.30 8.36
CA THR A 365 16.50 -22.27 7.59
C THR A 365 16.16 -21.07 8.48
N VAL A 366 15.65 -21.30 9.69
CA VAL A 366 15.37 -20.27 10.68
C VAL A 366 16.63 -19.48 11.03
N ALA A 367 17.74 -20.17 11.33
CA ALA A 367 19.01 -19.52 11.68
C ALA A 367 19.54 -18.63 10.53
N ARG A 368 19.49 -19.11 9.30
CA ARG A 368 19.90 -18.37 8.11
C ARG A 368 19.03 -17.13 7.87
N LEU A 369 17.70 -17.28 7.91
CA LEU A 369 16.76 -16.18 7.67
C LEU A 369 16.80 -15.16 8.81
N SER A 370 16.94 -15.60 10.07
CA SER A 370 17.14 -14.73 11.21
C SER A 370 18.38 -13.84 11.04
N LYS A 371 19.49 -14.40 10.59
CA LYS A 371 20.71 -13.62 10.31
C LYS A 371 20.45 -12.52 9.27
N VAL A 372 19.82 -12.85 8.16
CA VAL A 372 19.46 -11.88 7.10
C VAL A 372 18.51 -10.82 7.66
N LEU A 373 17.46 -11.22 8.37
CA LEU A 373 16.49 -10.29 8.95
C LEU A 373 17.15 -9.29 9.90
N ARG A 374 18.03 -9.74 10.79
CA ARG A 374 18.72 -8.87 11.74
C ARG A 374 19.69 -7.90 11.08
N GLN A 375 20.32 -8.29 9.98
CA GLN A 375 21.12 -7.36 9.16
C GLN A 375 20.23 -6.26 8.57
N ARG A 376 19.02 -6.61 8.07
CA ARG A 376 18.05 -5.65 7.55
C ARG A 376 17.51 -4.71 8.65
N ILE A 377 17.21 -5.22 9.84
CA ILE A 377 16.78 -4.43 11.01
C ILE A 377 17.89 -3.41 11.38
N THR A 378 19.13 -3.87 11.47
CA THR A 378 20.28 -3.01 11.77
C THR A 378 20.45 -1.89 10.73
N TYR A 379 20.29 -2.22 9.45
CA TYR A 379 20.36 -1.23 8.38
C TYR A 379 19.19 -0.24 8.45
N ALA A 380 17.96 -0.73 8.59
CA ALA A 380 16.75 0.08 8.67
C ALA A 380 16.67 0.96 9.92
N GLY A 381 17.45 0.68 10.96
CA GLY A 381 17.55 1.49 12.18
C GLY A 381 18.53 2.66 12.08
N LYS A 382 19.37 2.71 11.03
CA LYS A 382 20.36 3.79 10.86
C LYS A 382 19.71 5.04 10.28
N PRO A 383 19.98 6.25 10.81
CA PRO A 383 19.52 7.49 10.21
C PRO A 383 19.91 7.60 8.73
N PRO A 384 19.08 8.22 7.86
CA PRO A 384 19.43 8.42 6.46
C PRO A 384 20.67 9.30 6.34
N LYS A 385 21.63 8.89 5.49
CA LYS A 385 22.88 9.62 5.31
C LYS A 385 22.61 11.03 4.76
N GLY A 386 23.18 12.07 5.41
CA GLY A 386 23.04 13.46 4.98
C GLY A 386 21.66 14.10 5.21
N ILE A 387 20.74 13.38 5.85
CA ILE A 387 19.43 13.92 6.22
C ILE A 387 19.41 14.28 7.70
N LYS A 388 19.05 15.52 8.02
CA LYS A 388 18.85 15.95 9.40
C LYS A 388 17.67 15.22 10.00
N GLN A 389 17.87 14.51 11.11
CA GLN A 389 16.83 13.83 11.86
C GLN A 389 16.54 14.57 13.17
N ILE A 390 15.28 14.94 13.38
CA ILE A 390 14.83 15.53 14.64
C ILE A 390 14.18 14.44 15.47
N ARG A 391 14.73 14.19 16.67
CA ARG A 391 14.18 13.28 17.66
C ARG A 391 13.53 14.12 18.77
N PHE A 392 12.24 13.97 18.94
CA PHE A 392 11.56 14.57 20.08
C PHE A 392 11.81 13.68 21.30
N GLU A 393 12.43 14.22 22.33
CA GLU A 393 12.45 13.57 23.65
C GLU A 393 10.99 13.33 24.08
N ASN A 394 10.73 12.15 24.68
CA ASN A 394 9.40 11.82 25.20
C ASN A 394 8.95 12.90 26.19
N ARG A 395 8.31 13.96 25.72
CA ARG A 395 7.54 14.81 26.60
C ARG A 395 6.48 13.93 27.23
N ARG A 396 6.69 13.56 28.51
CA ARG A 396 5.66 12.95 29.36
C ARG A 396 4.41 13.81 29.12
N ARG A 397 3.34 13.19 28.62
CA ARG A 397 2.07 13.88 28.56
C ARG A 397 1.77 14.34 29.97
N VAL A 398 1.86 15.64 30.20
CA VAL A 398 1.21 16.27 31.34
C VAL A 398 -0.27 16.02 31.09
N ARG A 399 -0.88 15.30 32.02
CA ARG A 399 -2.31 14.92 31.99
C ARG A 399 -3.19 16.13 32.10
#